data_a7b9e98ac032180e3944f4b391cefa4e
#
_entry.id   a7b9e98ac032180e3944f4b391cefa4e
#
_cell.length_a   1.000
_cell.length_b   1.000
_cell.length_c   1.000
_cell.angle_alpha   90.00
_cell.angle_beta   90.00
_cell.angle_gamma   90.00
#
_symmetry.space_group_name_H-M   'P 1'
#
loop_
_entity.id
_entity.type
_entity.pdbx_description
1 polymer ?
#
loop_
_entity_poly.entity_id
_entity_poly.type
_entity_poly.pdbx_seq_one_letter_code
_entity_poly.pdbx_strand_id
1 'polypeptide(L)'
;MKSKAAIAGHPLHPIFVCIPIGLWCFSLPCDLIYHFGWGDDSWKKAALYTLAGGIVGAVPAYITGWIDYGIIREEKTAQVAKFHLILNLLLLPLFIVSVFLRWGETPPYSLWPVIISFFGVVLTGISGYLGGELVSRYGISVHDRHQGPPTKA
;
A
#
# COMPACT_ATOMS: atom_id res chain seq x y z
N MET A 1 -8.28 -13.99 -13.56
CA MET A 1 -6.91 -14.11 -14.13
C MET A 1 -5.96 -14.56 -13.03
N LYS A 2 -5.20 -15.65 -13.20
CA LYS A 2 -4.30 -16.20 -12.15
C LYS A 2 -3.06 -15.31 -12.00
N SER A 3 -2.67 -15.00 -10.74
CA SER A 3 -1.42 -14.31 -10.44
C SER A 3 -0.20 -15.17 -10.82
N LYS A 4 0.84 -14.53 -11.38
CA LYS A 4 2.15 -15.17 -11.57
C LYS A 4 3.01 -15.13 -10.30
N ALA A 5 2.79 -14.13 -9.46
CA ALA A 5 3.43 -14.00 -8.15
C ALA A 5 2.59 -14.73 -7.09
N ALA A 6 2.58 -16.08 -7.14
CA ALA A 6 1.81 -16.90 -6.21
C ALA A 6 2.64 -18.03 -5.61
N ILE A 7 2.36 -18.41 -4.36
CA ILE A 7 2.91 -19.59 -3.67
C ILE A 7 1.73 -20.50 -3.30
N ALA A 8 1.82 -21.77 -3.67
CA ALA A 8 0.76 -22.75 -3.42
C ALA A 8 -0.64 -22.29 -3.88
N GLY A 9 -0.70 -21.53 -4.98
CA GLY A 9 -1.94 -20.97 -5.53
C GLY A 9 -2.43 -19.70 -4.85
N HIS A 10 -1.77 -19.21 -3.80
CA HIS A 10 -2.13 -17.98 -3.11
C HIS A 10 -1.35 -16.78 -3.68
N PRO A 11 -2.03 -15.74 -4.20
CA PRO A 11 -1.37 -14.56 -4.75
C PRO A 11 -0.67 -13.77 -3.64
N LEU A 12 0.60 -13.41 -3.89
CA LEU A 12 1.44 -12.76 -2.88
C LEU A 12 1.19 -11.27 -2.74
N HIS A 13 0.83 -10.59 -3.84
CA HIS A 13 0.60 -9.16 -3.80
C HIS A 13 -0.47 -8.74 -2.77
N PRO A 14 -1.68 -9.35 -2.73
CA PRO A 14 -2.69 -9.02 -1.72
C PRO A 14 -2.24 -9.29 -0.28
N ILE A 15 -1.32 -10.23 -0.07
CA ILE A 15 -0.77 -10.53 1.26
C ILE A 15 0.18 -9.40 1.69
N PHE A 16 1.10 -9.01 0.80
CA PHE A 16 2.13 -8.03 1.14
C PHE A 16 1.58 -6.60 1.28
N VAL A 17 0.55 -6.20 0.51
CA VAL A 17 0.00 -4.84 0.58
C VAL A 17 -0.63 -4.51 1.93
N CYS A 18 -1.05 -5.50 2.71
CA CYS A 18 -1.60 -5.27 4.05
C CYS A 18 -0.59 -4.57 4.98
N ILE A 19 0.71 -4.84 4.81
CA ILE A 19 1.78 -4.28 5.64
C ILE A 19 1.89 -2.76 5.44
N PRO A 20 2.20 -2.24 4.23
CA PRO A 20 2.31 -0.80 4.03
C PRO A 20 0.98 -0.07 4.29
N ILE A 21 -0.17 -0.62 3.88
CA ILE A 21 -1.47 0.01 4.11
C ILE A 21 -1.70 0.21 5.60
N GLY A 22 -1.56 -0.85 6.41
CA GLY A 22 -1.79 -0.77 7.86
C GLY A 22 -0.83 0.21 8.55
N LEU A 23 0.47 0.13 8.24
CA LEU A 23 1.50 0.94 8.87
C LEU A 23 1.40 2.42 8.46
N TRP A 24 1.16 2.73 7.20
CA TRP A 24 0.99 4.11 6.73
C TRP A 24 -0.31 4.73 7.25
N CYS A 25 -1.42 3.99 7.24
CA CYS A 25 -2.67 4.46 7.82
C CYS A 25 -2.53 4.73 9.34
N PHE A 26 -1.78 3.90 10.06
CA PHE A 26 -1.56 4.08 11.49
C PHE A 26 -0.62 5.25 11.82
N SER A 27 0.26 5.64 10.89
CA SER A 27 1.14 6.80 11.11
C SER A 27 0.38 8.10 11.32
N LEU A 28 -0.74 8.31 10.63
CA LEU A 28 -1.54 9.54 10.75
C LEU A 28 -2.16 9.73 12.14
N PRO A 29 -2.86 8.75 12.75
CA PRO A 29 -3.28 8.86 14.16
C PRO A 29 -2.12 9.15 15.11
N CYS A 30 -0.95 8.55 14.92
CA CYS A 30 0.22 8.83 15.74
C CYS A 30 0.66 10.30 15.62
N ASP A 31 0.71 10.84 14.41
CA ASP A 31 1.01 12.24 14.16
C ASP A 31 -0.01 13.17 14.82
N LEU A 32 -1.30 12.86 14.70
CA LEU A 32 -2.38 13.69 15.28
C LEU A 32 -2.33 13.68 16.81
N ILE A 33 -2.12 12.51 17.43
CA ILE A 33 -2.00 12.38 18.89
C ILE A 33 -0.84 13.24 19.41
N TYR A 34 0.32 13.16 18.73
CA TYR A 34 1.47 13.98 19.10
C TYR A 34 1.19 15.47 18.88
N HIS A 35 0.67 15.84 17.70
CA HIS A 35 0.46 17.24 17.33
C HIS A 35 -0.56 17.97 18.22
N PHE A 36 -1.63 17.29 18.62
CA PHE A 36 -2.65 17.86 19.51
C PHE A 36 -2.26 17.81 21.00
N GLY A 37 -1.07 17.31 21.33
CA GLY A 37 -0.61 17.21 22.72
C GLY A 37 -1.35 16.16 23.54
N TRP A 38 -1.99 15.18 22.89
CA TRP A 38 -2.66 14.06 23.57
C TRP A 38 -1.70 12.95 23.98
N GLY A 39 -0.44 13.03 23.55
CA GLY A 39 0.61 12.08 23.85
C GLY A 39 1.99 12.73 23.81
N ASP A 40 2.98 12.00 24.25
CA ASP A 40 4.38 12.41 24.32
C ASP A 40 5.16 12.09 23.02
N ASP A 41 6.49 12.28 23.07
CA ASP A 41 7.40 12.02 21.95
C ASP A 41 7.39 10.56 21.45
N SER A 42 6.85 9.62 22.22
CA SER A 42 6.73 8.21 21.76
C SER A 42 5.81 8.08 20.56
N TRP A 43 4.77 8.91 20.47
CA TRP A 43 3.86 8.93 19.33
C TRP A 43 4.52 9.46 18.06
N LYS A 44 5.38 10.47 18.18
CA LYS A 44 6.22 10.95 17.07
C LYS A 44 7.15 9.85 16.55
N LYS A 45 7.78 9.10 17.47
CA LYS A 45 8.63 7.95 17.11
C LYS A 45 7.80 6.82 16.48
N ALA A 46 6.61 6.55 17.02
CA ALA A 46 5.70 5.57 16.45
C ALA A 46 5.31 5.92 15.01
N ALA A 47 4.98 7.18 14.72
CA ALA A 47 4.71 7.65 13.36
C ALA A 47 5.91 7.43 12.44
N LEU A 48 7.13 7.75 12.88
CA LEU A 48 8.35 7.52 12.11
C LEU A 48 8.58 6.03 11.82
N TYR A 49 8.49 5.18 12.84
CA TYR A 49 8.74 3.75 12.69
C TYR A 49 7.69 3.04 11.82
N THR A 50 6.42 3.43 11.95
CA THR A 50 5.36 2.87 11.11
C THR A 50 5.51 3.31 9.66
N LEU A 51 5.91 4.57 9.38
CA LEU A 51 6.22 5.01 8.03
C LEU A 51 7.40 4.24 7.43
N ALA A 52 8.50 4.13 8.17
CA ALA A 52 9.69 3.40 7.71
C ALA A 52 9.39 1.91 7.50
N GLY A 53 8.69 1.27 8.45
CA GLY A 53 8.23 -0.11 8.32
C GLY A 53 7.32 -0.34 7.12
N GLY A 54 6.42 0.62 6.85
CA GLY A 54 5.55 0.61 5.67
C GLY A 54 6.34 0.69 4.36
N ILE A 55 7.40 1.52 4.29
CA ILE A 55 8.30 1.60 3.12
C ILE A 55 8.99 0.24 2.88
N VAL A 56 9.52 -0.39 3.92
CA VAL A 56 10.14 -1.73 3.82
C VAL A 56 9.13 -2.77 3.37
N GLY A 57 7.93 -2.77 3.96
CA GLY A 57 6.84 -3.67 3.59
C GLY A 57 6.29 -3.45 2.18
N ALA A 58 6.42 -2.25 1.63
CA ALA A 58 6.00 -1.93 0.27
C ALA A 58 6.90 -2.59 -0.79
N VAL A 59 8.18 -2.87 -0.50
CA VAL A 59 9.10 -3.47 -1.48
C VAL A 59 8.58 -4.79 -2.05
N PRO A 60 8.26 -5.82 -1.24
CA PRO A 60 7.72 -7.06 -1.78
C PRO A 60 6.33 -6.88 -2.43
N ALA A 61 5.51 -5.95 -1.94
CA ALA A 61 4.23 -5.61 -2.57
C ALA A 61 4.43 -5.05 -3.98
N TYR A 62 5.38 -4.14 -4.19
CA TYR A 62 5.68 -3.59 -5.51
C TYR A 62 6.24 -4.62 -6.48
N ILE A 63 7.16 -5.47 -6.02
CA ILE A 63 7.73 -6.53 -6.86
C ILE A 63 6.63 -7.47 -7.35
N THR A 64 5.78 -7.95 -6.45
CA THR A 64 4.70 -8.89 -6.79
C THR A 64 3.61 -8.23 -7.62
N GLY A 65 3.25 -6.96 -7.32
CA GLY A 65 2.29 -6.19 -8.11
C GLY A 65 2.78 -5.90 -9.54
N TRP A 66 4.07 -5.61 -9.71
CA TRP A 66 4.68 -5.42 -11.04
C TRP A 66 4.63 -6.69 -11.88
N ILE A 67 4.92 -7.85 -11.27
CA ILE A 67 4.83 -9.16 -11.94
C ILE A 67 3.39 -9.41 -12.42
N ASP A 68 2.40 -9.12 -11.57
CA ASP A 68 0.99 -9.32 -11.90
C ASP A 68 0.47 -8.29 -12.91
N TYR A 69 0.97 -7.06 -12.90
CA TYR A 69 0.66 -6.07 -13.93
C TYR A 69 1.06 -6.55 -15.33
N GLY A 70 2.21 -7.21 -15.45
CA GLY A 70 2.74 -7.71 -16.74
C GLY A 70 1.88 -8.78 -17.43
N ILE A 71 0.89 -9.37 -16.76
CA ILE A 71 -0.01 -10.37 -17.34
C ILE A 71 -1.36 -9.83 -17.80
N ILE A 72 -1.68 -8.56 -17.46
CA ILE A 72 -2.96 -7.95 -17.81
C ILE A 72 -2.97 -7.64 -19.30
N ARG A 73 -3.97 -8.18 -20.03
CA ARG A 73 -4.11 -8.02 -21.49
C ARG A 73 -5.35 -7.22 -21.88
N GLU A 74 -6.40 -7.27 -21.05
CA GLU A 74 -7.65 -6.58 -21.32
C GLU A 74 -7.48 -5.09 -21.08
N GLU A 75 -7.83 -4.26 -22.05
CA GLU A 75 -7.52 -2.83 -22.09
C GLU A 75 -8.11 -2.04 -20.91
N LYS A 76 -9.36 -2.29 -20.54
CA LYS A 76 -10.02 -1.59 -19.42
C LYS A 76 -9.37 -1.94 -18.10
N THR A 77 -9.07 -3.22 -17.88
CA THR A 77 -8.36 -3.69 -16.70
C THR A 77 -6.95 -3.09 -16.62
N ALA A 78 -6.25 -3.03 -17.77
CA ALA A 78 -4.92 -2.43 -17.86
C ALA A 78 -4.92 -0.93 -17.51
N GLN A 79 -5.95 -0.18 -17.89
CA GLN A 79 -6.09 1.23 -17.52
C GLN A 79 -6.24 1.41 -16.00
N VAL A 80 -7.13 0.66 -15.34
CA VAL A 80 -7.30 0.71 -13.88
C VAL A 80 -6.01 0.29 -13.17
N ALA A 81 -5.37 -0.79 -13.63
CA ALA A 81 -4.11 -1.26 -13.08
C ALA A 81 -2.97 -0.23 -13.24
N LYS A 82 -2.94 0.50 -14.37
CA LYS A 82 -1.98 1.59 -14.62
C LYS A 82 -2.18 2.73 -13.63
N PHE A 83 -3.43 3.18 -13.41
CA PHE A 83 -3.70 4.22 -12.41
C PHE A 83 -3.33 3.79 -11.00
N HIS A 84 -3.67 2.55 -10.61
CA HIS A 84 -3.25 1.98 -9.34
C HIS A 84 -1.73 1.95 -9.21
N LEU A 85 -1.01 1.54 -10.25
CA LEU A 85 0.46 1.52 -10.29
C LEU A 85 1.05 2.93 -10.12
N ILE A 86 0.54 3.92 -10.88
CA ILE A 86 1.03 5.31 -10.83
C ILE A 86 0.84 5.88 -9.41
N LEU A 87 -0.33 5.68 -8.79
CA LEU A 87 -0.57 6.14 -7.42
C LEU A 87 0.43 5.53 -6.43
N ASN A 88 0.70 4.24 -6.54
CA ASN A 88 1.69 3.58 -5.66
C ASN A 88 3.11 4.10 -5.92
N LEU A 89 3.49 4.36 -7.19
CA LEU A 89 4.77 4.97 -7.51
C LEU A 89 4.92 6.40 -6.96
N LEU A 90 3.82 7.13 -6.78
CA LEU A 90 3.82 8.46 -6.15
C LEU A 90 3.83 8.36 -4.61
N LEU A 91 3.15 7.35 -4.04
CA LEU A 91 3.08 7.15 -2.60
C LEU A 91 4.45 6.85 -1.98
N LEU A 92 5.27 6.03 -2.62
CA LEU A 92 6.56 5.65 -2.08
C LEU A 92 7.50 6.85 -1.84
N PRO A 93 7.80 7.71 -2.84
CA PRO A 93 8.64 8.88 -2.60
C PRO A 93 7.98 9.86 -1.61
N LEU A 94 6.64 9.99 -1.60
CA LEU A 94 5.94 10.84 -0.65
C LEU A 94 6.23 10.41 0.80
N PHE A 95 6.11 9.12 1.10
CA PHE A 95 6.39 8.60 2.44
C PHE A 95 7.89 8.59 2.76
N ILE A 96 8.77 8.39 1.78
CA ILE A 96 10.21 8.55 1.96
C ILE A 96 10.54 9.99 2.37
N VAL A 97 10.02 11.00 1.68
CA VAL A 97 10.18 12.41 2.05
C VAL A 97 9.63 12.65 3.45
N SER A 98 8.47 12.09 3.78
CA SER A 98 7.86 12.20 5.10
C SER A 98 8.77 11.64 6.21
N VAL A 99 9.43 10.51 5.97
CA VAL A 99 10.42 9.94 6.91
C VAL A 99 11.62 10.87 7.09
N PHE A 100 12.18 11.41 6.00
CA PHE A 100 13.32 12.33 6.09
C PHE A 100 13.00 13.62 6.83
N LEU A 101 11.81 14.19 6.63
CA LEU A 101 11.37 15.37 7.36
C LEU A 101 11.23 15.13 8.88
N ARG A 102 10.98 13.88 9.28
CA ARG A 102 10.91 13.49 10.70
C ARG A 102 12.26 13.12 11.28
N TRP A 103 13.18 12.63 10.46
CA TRP A 103 14.52 12.23 10.90
C TRP A 103 15.40 13.43 11.24
N GLY A 104 15.24 14.54 10.51
CA GLY A 104 15.92 15.78 10.81
C GLY A 104 15.35 16.46 12.08
N GLU A 105 16.11 17.41 12.61
CA GLU A 105 15.63 18.32 13.70
C GLU A 105 14.59 19.30 13.15
N THR A 106 13.49 18.79 12.62
CA THR A 106 12.35 19.65 12.31
C THR A 106 11.83 20.24 13.61
N PRO A 107 11.46 21.53 13.63
CA PRO A 107 10.85 22.13 14.82
C PRO A 107 9.74 21.23 15.34
N PRO A 108 9.60 21.04 16.66
CA PRO A 108 8.61 20.14 17.24
C PRO A 108 7.16 20.45 16.82
N TYR A 109 6.91 21.61 16.24
CA TYR A 109 5.60 22.11 15.82
C TYR A 109 5.40 22.15 14.29
N SER A 110 6.27 21.53 13.49
CA SER A 110 6.08 21.49 12.04
C SER A 110 4.84 20.68 11.67
N LEU A 111 3.92 21.29 10.93
CA LEU A 111 2.72 20.63 10.41
C LEU A 111 2.99 19.81 9.14
N TRP A 112 4.12 20.01 8.48
CA TRP A 112 4.41 19.34 7.21
C TRP A 112 4.35 17.82 7.27
N PRO A 113 4.93 17.14 8.29
CA PRO A 113 4.79 15.71 8.43
C PRO A 113 3.33 15.23 8.52
N VAL A 114 2.49 15.96 9.27
CA VAL A 114 1.05 15.62 9.42
C VAL A 114 0.32 15.79 8.09
N ILE A 115 0.56 16.90 7.39
CA ILE A 115 -0.04 17.19 6.09
C ILE A 115 0.34 16.11 5.07
N ILE A 116 1.61 15.74 5.01
CA ILE A 116 2.09 14.69 4.09
C ILE A 116 1.47 13.34 4.44
N SER A 117 1.40 12.97 5.74
CA SER A 117 0.72 11.75 6.18
C SER A 117 -0.74 11.75 5.78
N PHE A 118 -1.46 12.87 5.96
CA PHE A 118 -2.87 12.97 5.60
C PHE A 118 -3.09 12.71 4.10
N PHE A 119 -2.37 13.42 3.24
CA PHE A 119 -2.48 13.20 1.79
C PHE A 119 -2.02 11.81 1.38
N GLY A 120 -0.95 11.28 1.99
CA GLY A 120 -0.49 9.92 1.77
C GLY A 120 -1.55 8.88 2.11
N VAL A 121 -2.24 9.02 3.25
CA VAL A 121 -3.32 8.11 3.66
C VAL A 121 -4.52 8.21 2.72
N VAL A 122 -4.92 9.42 2.30
CA VAL A 122 -5.99 9.60 1.31
C VAL A 122 -5.64 8.91 -0.02
N LEU A 123 -4.43 9.12 -0.54
CA LEU A 123 -3.98 8.47 -1.77
C LEU A 123 -3.86 6.95 -1.61
N THR A 124 -3.44 6.47 -0.44
CA THR A 124 -3.43 5.03 -0.11
C THR A 124 -4.85 4.45 -0.17
N GLY A 125 -5.84 5.17 0.35
CA GLY A 125 -7.26 4.78 0.27
C GLY A 125 -7.76 4.69 -1.17
N ILE A 126 -7.44 5.69 -2.00
CA ILE A 126 -7.81 5.71 -3.42
C ILE A 126 -7.14 4.55 -4.16
N SER A 127 -5.84 4.34 -3.92
CA SER A 127 -5.10 3.23 -4.51
C SER A 127 -5.66 1.88 -4.05
N GLY A 128 -6.01 1.74 -2.77
CA GLY A 128 -6.64 0.54 -2.21
C GLY A 128 -8.00 0.25 -2.84
N TYR A 129 -8.81 1.27 -3.08
CA TYR A 129 -10.07 1.13 -3.81
C TYR A 129 -9.86 0.59 -5.23
N LEU A 130 -8.91 1.15 -5.99
CA LEU A 130 -8.58 0.65 -7.33
C LEU A 130 -8.04 -0.79 -7.31
N GLY A 131 -7.22 -1.14 -6.32
CA GLY A 131 -6.77 -2.51 -6.09
C GLY A 131 -7.93 -3.46 -5.80
N GLY A 132 -8.90 -3.02 -4.98
CA GLY A 132 -10.14 -3.74 -4.72
C GLY A 132 -10.98 -3.97 -5.98
N GLU A 133 -11.11 -2.95 -6.85
CA GLU A 133 -11.78 -3.05 -8.17
C GLU A 133 -11.09 -4.12 -9.06
N LEU A 134 -9.75 -4.12 -9.10
CA LEU A 134 -8.99 -5.10 -9.87
C LEU A 134 -9.29 -6.54 -9.43
N VAL A 135 -9.47 -6.77 -8.14
CA VAL A 135 -9.80 -8.10 -7.60
C VAL A 135 -11.27 -8.42 -7.79
N SER A 136 -12.16 -7.54 -7.32
CA SER A 136 -13.60 -7.83 -7.21
C SER A 136 -14.33 -7.78 -8.54
N ARG A 137 -13.99 -6.80 -9.39
CA ARG A 137 -14.68 -6.56 -10.66
C ARG A 137 -13.95 -7.19 -11.85
N TYR A 138 -12.63 -7.13 -11.86
CA TYR A 138 -11.83 -7.63 -12.98
C TYR A 138 -11.22 -9.02 -12.73
N GLY A 139 -11.44 -9.61 -11.55
CA GLY A 139 -11.02 -10.98 -11.22
C GLY A 139 -9.51 -11.19 -11.26
N ILE A 140 -8.70 -10.14 -11.02
CA ILE A 140 -7.25 -10.27 -10.93
C ILE A 140 -6.90 -11.03 -9.65
N SER A 141 -6.04 -12.04 -9.78
CA SER A 141 -5.60 -12.90 -8.66
C SER A 141 -6.72 -13.74 -8.02
N VAL A 142 -7.88 -13.86 -8.66
CA VAL A 142 -8.97 -14.73 -8.22
C VAL A 142 -8.85 -16.10 -8.86
N HIS A 143 -9.00 -17.18 -8.06
CA HIS A 143 -9.11 -18.55 -8.56
C HIS A 143 -10.51 -18.78 -9.14
N ASP A 144 -10.60 -19.29 -10.37
CA ASP A 144 -11.86 -19.75 -10.93
C ASP A 144 -12.41 -20.93 -10.12
N ARG A 145 -13.42 -20.69 -9.32
CA ARG A 145 -14.12 -21.74 -8.54
C ARG A 145 -14.90 -22.70 -9.43
N HIS A 146 -15.03 -22.40 -10.74
CA HIS A 146 -15.80 -23.23 -11.69
C HIS A 146 -15.00 -24.36 -12.34
N GLN A 147 -13.69 -24.44 -12.12
CA GLN A 147 -12.95 -25.65 -12.44
C GLN A 147 -13.06 -26.59 -11.24
N GLY A 148 -14.05 -27.49 -11.26
CA GLY A 148 -14.15 -28.60 -10.34
C GLY A 148 -12.81 -29.34 -10.22
N PRO A 149 -12.62 -30.17 -9.15
CA PRO A 149 -11.39 -30.94 -9.00
C PRO A 149 -11.12 -31.72 -10.29
N PRO A 150 -9.85 -31.83 -10.72
CA PRO A 150 -9.53 -32.59 -11.91
C PRO A 150 -10.14 -33.98 -11.78
N THR A 151 -11.04 -34.33 -12.70
CA THR A 151 -11.54 -35.69 -12.83
C THR A 151 -10.34 -36.59 -12.99
N LYS A 152 -10.06 -37.39 -11.96
CA LYS A 152 -9.04 -38.45 -12.07
C LYS A 152 -9.49 -39.37 -13.20
N ALA A 153 -8.79 -39.36 -14.33
CA ALA A 153 -8.85 -40.38 -15.35
C ALA A 153 -8.07 -41.60 -14.89
#